data_146c01afad02dc35fd936026551f7ff2
#
_entry.id   146c01afad02dc35fd936026551f7ff2
#
_cell.length_a   1.000
_cell.length_b   1.000
_cell.length_c   1.000
_cell.angle_alpha   90.00
_cell.angle_beta   90.00
_cell.angle_gamma   90.00
#
_symmetry.space_group_name_H-M   'P 1'
#
loop_
_entity.id
_entity.type
_entity.pdbx_description
1 polymer ?
#
loop_
_entity_poly.entity_id
_entity_poly.type
_entity_poly.pdbx_seq_one_letter_code
_entity_poly.pdbx_strand_id
1 'polypeptide(L)'
;MAYPAKRKKEIRKREVKGNIEAAKELAFRFLSYRSRSSEEVRQKLSQAGCAPPDIDGVIARLEELGYLNDYDYAFAMGRSWIEIKCWGPSRIRDALVKKGVAPETITAVLRELAMEHDFRRVACRALKSRFTRAEMLKLNGDKMRQRAIGHLLRRGFSWSIIADVIDSGDNIFG
;
A
#
# COMPACT_ATOMS: atom_id res chain seq x y z
N MET A 1 20.41 -3.93 36.64
CA MET A 1 20.67 -5.02 35.66
C MET A 1 19.61 -5.01 34.60
N ALA A 2 19.96 -4.60 33.37
CA ALA A 2 19.02 -4.58 32.23
C ALA A 2 18.89 -6.00 31.67
N TYR A 3 17.68 -6.58 31.66
CA TYR A 3 17.40 -7.85 31.00
C TYR A 3 17.67 -7.74 29.51
N PRO A 4 18.47 -8.64 28.90
CA PRO A 4 18.78 -8.57 27.48
C PRO A 4 17.49 -8.68 26.66
N ALA A 5 17.36 -7.85 25.62
CA ALA A 5 16.16 -7.71 24.77
C ALA A 5 15.65 -9.05 24.18
N LYS A 6 16.55 -10.02 23.95
CA LYS A 6 16.20 -11.39 23.51
C LYS A 6 15.35 -12.13 24.56
N ARG A 7 15.66 -12.03 25.83
CA ARG A 7 14.94 -12.72 26.93
C ARG A 7 13.54 -12.14 27.16
N LYS A 8 13.38 -10.80 27.02
CA LYS A 8 12.06 -10.14 27.01
C LYS A 8 11.17 -10.61 25.85
N LYS A 9 11.75 -10.87 24.67
CA LYS A 9 11.04 -11.34 23.48
C LYS A 9 10.60 -12.80 23.62
N GLU A 10 11.40 -13.64 24.28
CA GLU A 10 11.06 -15.06 24.57
C GLU A 10 9.99 -15.20 25.66
N ILE A 11 10.06 -14.40 26.73
CA ILE A 11 9.03 -14.38 27.78
C ILE A 11 7.69 -13.95 27.19
N ARG A 12 7.64 -12.88 26.38
CA ARG A 12 6.41 -12.46 25.67
C ARG A 12 5.87 -13.51 24.70
N LYS A 13 6.74 -14.28 24.01
CA LYS A 13 6.30 -15.40 23.17
C LYS A 13 5.66 -16.53 23.98
N ARG A 14 6.13 -16.80 25.22
CA ARG A 14 5.53 -17.81 26.11
C ARG A 14 4.18 -17.38 26.66
N GLU A 15 4.01 -16.09 26.98
CA GLU A 15 2.76 -15.53 27.50
C GLU A 15 1.62 -15.54 26.48
N VAL A 16 1.94 -15.41 25.19
CA VAL A 16 0.93 -15.36 24.12
C VAL A 16 0.61 -16.75 23.57
N LYS A 17 1.49 -17.74 23.76
CA LYS A 17 1.29 -19.11 23.28
C LYS A 17 0.16 -19.79 24.05
N GLY A 18 -0.98 -20.05 23.38
CA GLY A 18 -2.15 -20.71 23.96
C GLY A 18 -3.03 -19.79 24.83
N ASN A 19 -2.83 -18.48 24.78
CA ASN A 19 -3.66 -17.49 25.46
C ASN A 19 -4.29 -16.52 24.46
N ILE A 20 -5.54 -16.78 24.11
CA ILE A 20 -6.29 -15.99 23.12
C ILE A 20 -6.48 -14.52 23.55
N GLU A 21 -6.61 -14.26 24.87
CA GLU A 21 -6.76 -12.89 25.37
C GLU A 21 -5.46 -12.10 25.20
N ALA A 22 -4.31 -12.71 25.48
CA ALA A 22 -3.02 -12.08 25.22
C ALA A 22 -2.78 -11.84 23.71
N ALA A 23 -3.29 -12.72 22.85
CA ALA A 23 -3.26 -12.54 21.40
C ALA A 23 -4.13 -11.35 20.96
N LYS A 24 -5.35 -11.21 21.52
CA LYS A 24 -6.23 -10.05 21.27
C LYS A 24 -5.58 -8.75 21.71
N GLU A 25 -5.05 -8.69 22.93
CA GLU A 25 -4.35 -7.48 23.41
C GLU A 25 -3.16 -7.09 22.53
N LEU A 26 -2.40 -8.07 22.05
CA LEU A 26 -1.29 -7.84 21.13
C LEU A 26 -1.79 -7.25 19.81
N ALA A 27 -2.89 -7.78 19.27
CA ALA A 27 -3.49 -7.31 18.03
C ALA A 27 -4.04 -5.87 18.20
N PHE A 28 -4.80 -5.59 19.26
CA PHE A 28 -5.30 -4.24 19.56
C PHE A 28 -4.17 -3.23 19.69
N ARG A 29 -3.12 -3.57 20.43
CA ARG A 29 -1.94 -2.70 20.55
C ARG A 29 -1.23 -2.50 19.21
N PHE A 30 -1.22 -3.52 18.32
CA PHE A 30 -0.61 -3.41 17.01
C PHE A 30 -1.43 -2.50 16.07
N LEU A 31 -2.77 -2.52 16.20
CA LEU A 31 -3.69 -1.68 15.43
C LEU A 31 -3.75 -0.23 15.95
N SER A 32 -3.49 0.01 17.26
CA SER A 32 -3.53 1.36 17.82
C SER A 32 -2.49 2.32 17.25
N TYR A 33 -1.41 1.82 16.65
CA TYR A 33 -0.37 2.67 16.05
C TYR A 33 -0.74 3.17 14.63
N ARG A 34 -1.39 2.34 13.84
CA ARG A 34 -1.88 2.64 12.50
C ARG A 34 -2.79 1.52 11.98
N SER A 35 -3.59 1.83 10.97
CA SER A 35 -4.34 0.82 10.22
C SER A 35 -3.43 -0.26 9.62
N ARG A 36 -3.91 -1.52 9.61
CA ARG A 36 -3.20 -2.71 9.15
C ARG A 36 -4.12 -3.60 8.33
N SER A 37 -3.55 -4.38 7.40
CA SER A 37 -4.30 -5.47 6.78
C SER A 37 -4.44 -6.67 7.72
N SER A 38 -5.44 -7.50 7.48
CA SER A 38 -5.66 -8.76 8.21
C SER A 38 -4.42 -9.64 8.15
N GLU A 39 -3.71 -9.70 7.02
CA GLU A 39 -2.45 -10.43 6.87
C GLU A 39 -1.29 -9.86 7.71
N GLU A 40 -1.17 -8.52 7.82
CA GLU A 40 -0.17 -7.91 8.71
C GLU A 40 -0.41 -8.30 10.19
N VAL A 41 -1.68 -8.39 10.61
CA VAL A 41 -2.06 -8.85 11.96
C VAL A 41 -1.77 -10.33 12.11
N ARG A 42 -2.14 -11.17 11.13
CA ARG A 42 -1.84 -12.61 11.09
C ARG A 42 -0.35 -12.86 11.28
N GLN A 43 0.49 -12.21 10.51
CA GLN A 43 1.95 -12.32 10.60
C GLN A 43 2.48 -11.89 11.98
N LYS A 44 1.90 -10.82 12.54
CA LYS A 44 2.30 -10.34 13.87
C LYS A 44 2.01 -11.35 14.98
N LEU A 45 0.82 -11.96 14.96
CA LEU A 45 0.40 -12.98 15.92
C LEU A 45 1.21 -14.28 15.73
N SER A 46 1.44 -14.72 14.50
CA SER A 46 2.28 -15.87 14.18
C SER A 46 3.72 -15.68 14.70
N GLN A 47 4.31 -14.50 14.49
CA GLN A 47 5.63 -14.16 15.04
C GLN A 47 5.67 -14.16 16.58
N ALA A 48 4.54 -13.92 17.22
CA ALA A 48 4.39 -13.99 18.69
C ALA A 48 4.21 -15.44 19.19
N GLY A 49 4.02 -16.41 18.30
CA GLY A 49 3.89 -17.83 18.61
C GLY A 49 2.45 -18.29 18.84
N CYS A 50 1.44 -17.50 18.41
CA CYS A 50 0.04 -17.95 18.44
C CYS A 50 -0.16 -19.13 17.49
N ALA A 51 -1.03 -20.06 17.87
CA ALA A 51 -1.46 -21.16 17.00
C ALA A 51 -2.39 -20.65 15.88
N PRO A 52 -2.37 -21.26 14.68
CA PRO A 52 -3.21 -20.81 13.56
C PRO A 52 -4.70 -20.69 13.90
N PRO A 53 -5.35 -21.63 14.64
CA PRO A 53 -6.76 -21.48 15.01
C PRO A 53 -7.04 -20.26 15.91
N ASP A 54 -6.12 -19.94 16.82
CA ASP A 54 -6.26 -18.76 17.69
C ASP A 54 -6.13 -17.46 16.87
N ILE A 55 -5.21 -17.45 15.89
CA ILE A 55 -5.03 -16.32 14.97
C ILE A 55 -6.30 -16.09 14.17
N ASP A 56 -6.88 -17.14 13.58
CA ASP A 56 -8.10 -17.05 12.78
C ASP A 56 -9.26 -16.53 13.63
N GLY A 57 -9.43 -17.05 14.86
CA GLY A 57 -10.45 -16.57 15.78
C GLY A 57 -10.27 -15.10 16.20
N VAL A 58 -9.03 -14.65 16.42
CA VAL A 58 -8.75 -13.24 16.75
C VAL A 58 -9.05 -12.35 15.55
N ILE A 59 -8.63 -12.72 14.33
CA ILE A 59 -8.88 -11.94 13.11
C ILE A 59 -10.36 -11.81 12.86
N ALA A 60 -11.11 -12.93 12.84
CA ALA A 60 -12.56 -12.92 12.65
C ALA A 60 -13.27 -12.00 13.67
N ARG A 61 -12.85 -12.05 14.93
CA ARG A 61 -13.43 -11.18 15.95
C ARG A 61 -13.11 -9.71 15.74
N LEU A 62 -11.91 -9.37 15.26
CA LEU A 62 -11.54 -7.98 14.95
C LEU A 62 -12.29 -7.46 13.72
N GLU A 63 -12.57 -8.32 12.74
CA GLU A 63 -13.39 -8.00 11.56
C GLU A 63 -14.85 -7.76 11.96
N GLU A 64 -15.45 -8.65 12.76
CA GLU A 64 -16.82 -8.48 13.32
C GLU A 64 -16.98 -7.17 14.09
N LEU A 65 -15.95 -6.76 14.84
CA LEU A 65 -15.96 -5.52 15.62
C LEU A 65 -15.58 -4.28 14.78
N GLY A 66 -15.28 -4.43 13.49
CA GLY A 66 -14.91 -3.35 12.59
C GLY A 66 -13.49 -2.77 12.83
N TYR A 67 -12.64 -3.43 13.62
CA TYR A 67 -11.25 -3.02 13.79
C TYR A 67 -10.33 -3.44 12.65
N LEU A 68 -10.74 -4.43 11.86
CA LEU A 68 -10.10 -4.87 10.63
C LEU A 68 -11.11 -4.80 9.48
N ASN A 69 -10.68 -4.16 8.41
CA ASN A 69 -11.39 -4.12 7.14
C ASN A 69 -10.35 -3.91 6.04
N ASP A 70 -10.05 -4.96 5.30
CA ASP A 70 -9.03 -4.92 4.24
C ASP A 70 -9.43 -4.02 3.07
N TYR A 71 -10.73 -3.81 2.84
CA TYR A 71 -11.21 -2.87 1.82
C TYR A 71 -10.90 -1.43 2.21
N ASP A 72 -11.31 -1.01 3.41
CA ASP A 72 -11.08 0.36 3.90
C ASP A 72 -9.58 0.64 4.04
N TYR A 73 -8.83 -0.35 4.52
CA TYR A 73 -7.36 -0.29 4.58
C TYR A 73 -6.75 -0.06 3.20
N ALA A 74 -7.12 -0.89 2.21
CA ALA A 74 -6.57 -0.83 0.86
C ALA A 74 -6.96 0.47 0.15
N PHE A 75 -8.20 0.94 0.34
CA PHE A 75 -8.69 2.19 -0.23
C PHE A 75 -7.93 3.40 0.33
N ALA A 76 -7.82 3.51 1.66
CA ALA A 76 -7.08 4.59 2.32
C ALA A 76 -5.60 4.62 1.91
N MET A 77 -4.96 3.45 1.85
CA MET A 77 -3.56 3.32 1.42
C MET A 77 -3.39 3.69 -0.05
N GLY A 78 -4.27 3.20 -0.93
CA GLY A 78 -4.25 3.50 -2.37
C GLY A 78 -4.40 5.00 -2.64
N ARG A 79 -5.38 5.63 -2.00
CA ARG A 79 -5.61 7.08 -2.07
C ARG A 79 -4.38 7.87 -1.61
N SER A 80 -3.80 7.53 -0.47
CA SER A 80 -2.58 8.15 0.05
C SER A 80 -1.39 8.01 -0.92
N TRP A 81 -1.23 6.84 -1.56
CA TRP A 81 -0.16 6.64 -2.54
C TRP A 81 -0.37 7.41 -3.84
N ILE A 82 -1.63 7.61 -4.27
CA ILE A 82 -1.97 8.48 -5.40
C ILE A 82 -1.65 9.94 -5.07
N GLU A 83 -2.08 10.42 -3.91
CA GLU A 83 -1.96 11.82 -3.51
C GLU A 83 -0.50 12.21 -3.22
N ILE A 84 0.21 11.40 -2.42
CA ILE A 84 1.55 11.74 -1.93
C ILE A 84 2.65 11.27 -2.90
N LYS A 85 2.48 10.07 -3.48
CA LYS A 85 3.54 9.43 -4.25
C LYS A 85 3.29 9.43 -5.76
N CYS A 86 2.12 9.87 -6.21
CA CYS A 86 1.70 9.81 -7.61
C CYS A 86 1.90 8.40 -8.19
N TRP A 87 1.43 7.35 -7.50
CA TRP A 87 1.49 5.99 -8.00
C TRP A 87 0.32 5.70 -8.95
N GLY A 88 0.60 4.92 -9.99
CA GLY A 88 -0.39 4.37 -10.89
C GLY A 88 -0.98 3.05 -10.39
N PRO A 89 -2.06 2.56 -11.04
CA PRO A 89 -2.83 1.40 -10.59
C PRO A 89 -2.00 0.12 -10.41
N SER A 90 -1.07 -0.18 -11.32
CA SER A 90 -0.27 -1.41 -11.23
C SER A 90 0.63 -1.42 -9.98
N ARG A 91 1.26 -0.29 -9.66
CA ARG A 91 2.11 -0.20 -8.48
C ARG A 91 1.33 -0.27 -7.18
N ILE A 92 0.11 0.31 -7.15
CA ILE A 92 -0.81 0.20 -6.01
C ILE A 92 -1.22 -1.26 -5.84
N ARG A 93 -1.60 -1.96 -6.92
CA ARG A 93 -1.90 -3.40 -6.90
C ARG A 93 -0.76 -4.20 -6.28
N ASP A 94 0.45 -4.04 -6.79
CA ASP A 94 1.63 -4.78 -6.31
C ASP A 94 1.91 -4.54 -4.82
N ALA A 95 1.69 -3.30 -4.36
CA ALA A 95 1.87 -2.94 -2.97
C ALA A 95 0.80 -3.57 -2.06
N LEU A 96 -0.46 -3.62 -2.51
CA LEU A 96 -1.56 -4.26 -1.77
C LEU A 96 -1.42 -5.78 -1.73
N VAL A 97 -0.99 -6.41 -2.84
CA VAL A 97 -0.64 -7.85 -2.86
C VAL A 97 0.43 -8.16 -1.81
N LYS A 98 1.47 -7.35 -1.71
CA LYS A 98 2.52 -7.50 -0.68
C LYS A 98 2.01 -7.31 0.75
N LYS A 99 0.85 -6.67 0.91
CA LYS A 99 0.15 -6.50 2.19
C LYS A 99 -0.85 -7.63 2.49
N GLY A 100 -0.95 -8.60 1.57
CA GLY A 100 -1.84 -9.75 1.70
C GLY A 100 -3.31 -9.44 1.49
N VAL A 101 -3.63 -8.31 0.86
CA VAL A 101 -5.02 -7.98 0.49
C VAL A 101 -5.48 -8.89 -0.64
N ALA A 102 -6.70 -9.41 -0.55
CA ALA A 102 -7.29 -10.33 -1.52
C ALA A 102 -7.42 -9.69 -2.92
N PRO A 103 -7.20 -10.45 -4.02
CA PRO A 103 -7.24 -9.93 -5.39
C PRO A 103 -8.58 -9.27 -5.76
N GLU A 104 -9.68 -9.79 -5.25
CA GLU A 104 -11.04 -9.28 -5.47
C GLU A 104 -11.19 -7.89 -4.82
N THR A 105 -10.73 -7.76 -3.58
CA THR A 105 -10.70 -6.49 -2.83
C THR A 105 -9.84 -5.46 -3.54
N ILE A 106 -8.64 -5.85 -4.00
CA ILE A 106 -7.76 -4.96 -4.75
C ILE A 106 -8.44 -4.46 -6.03
N THR A 107 -9.13 -5.35 -6.74
CA THR A 107 -9.82 -5.01 -7.98
C THR A 107 -10.96 -4.01 -7.75
N ALA A 108 -11.76 -4.23 -6.69
CA ALA A 108 -12.85 -3.33 -6.30
C ALA A 108 -12.30 -1.94 -5.90
N VAL A 109 -11.27 -1.92 -5.06
CA VAL A 109 -10.61 -0.68 -4.60
C VAL A 109 -10.00 0.10 -5.77
N LEU A 110 -9.31 -0.56 -6.70
CA LEU A 110 -8.72 0.12 -7.85
C LEU A 110 -9.77 0.71 -8.79
N ARG A 111 -10.94 0.07 -8.90
CA ARG A 111 -12.07 0.60 -9.67
C ARG A 111 -12.61 1.87 -9.02
N GLU A 112 -12.81 1.89 -7.72
CA GLU A 112 -13.28 3.06 -6.98
C GLU A 112 -12.27 4.22 -7.02
N LEU A 113 -11.00 3.94 -6.80
CA LEU A 113 -9.94 4.94 -6.94
C LEU A 113 -9.86 5.54 -8.34
N ALA A 114 -10.20 4.76 -9.39
CA ALA A 114 -10.25 5.26 -10.76
C ALA A 114 -11.48 6.16 -11.04
N MET A 115 -12.54 6.04 -10.23
CA MET A 115 -13.68 6.98 -10.28
C MET A 115 -13.35 8.30 -9.57
N GLU A 116 -12.56 8.26 -8.48
CA GLU A 116 -12.17 9.46 -7.74
C GLU A 116 -10.99 10.22 -8.36
N HIS A 117 -10.10 9.51 -9.06
CA HIS A 117 -8.83 10.07 -9.54
C HIS A 117 -8.63 9.87 -11.03
N ASP A 118 -8.43 10.98 -11.73
CA ASP A 118 -7.95 10.94 -13.12
C ASP A 118 -6.45 10.57 -13.12
N PHE A 119 -6.14 9.32 -13.44
CA PHE A 119 -4.77 8.81 -13.49
C PHE A 119 -3.89 9.49 -14.55
N ARG A 120 -4.47 10.13 -15.57
CA ARG A 120 -3.72 10.97 -16.51
C ARG A 120 -3.17 12.21 -15.80
N ARG A 121 -4.01 12.89 -15.00
CA ARG A 121 -3.57 14.03 -14.18
C ARG A 121 -2.55 13.62 -13.13
N VAL A 122 -2.70 12.43 -12.53
CA VAL A 122 -1.71 11.88 -11.58
C VAL A 122 -0.37 11.63 -12.26
N ALA A 123 -0.35 11.10 -13.49
CA ALA A 123 0.86 10.90 -14.27
C ALA A 123 1.54 12.24 -14.63
N CYS A 124 0.77 13.26 -15.01
CA CYS A 124 1.31 14.61 -15.22
C CYS A 124 1.97 15.17 -13.94
N ARG A 125 1.32 15.02 -12.76
CA ARG A 125 1.92 15.42 -11.48
C ARG A 125 3.22 14.65 -11.19
N ALA A 126 3.26 13.34 -11.51
CA ALA A 126 4.46 12.53 -11.35
C ALA A 126 5.63 13.05 -12.20
N LEU A 127 5.37 13.52 -13.42
CA LEU A 127 6.37 14.14 -14.28
C LEU A 127 6.81 15.51 -13.73
N LYS A 128 5.86 16.37 -13.36
CA LYS A 128 6.13 17.69 -12.76
C LYS A 128 7.01 17.60 -11.50
N SER A 129 6.81 16.56 -10.69
CA SER A 129 7.60 16.36 -9.48
C SER A 129 9.04 15.90 -9.74
N ARG A 130 9.33 15.41 -10.94
CA ARG A 130 10.63 14.80 -11.29
C ARG A 130 11.42 15.61 -12.31
N PHE A 131 10.75 16.32 -13.19
CA PHE A 131 11.35 17.03 -14.32
C PHE A 131 10.95 18.51 -14.31
N THR A 132 11.89 19.36 -14.66
CA THR A 132 11.64 20.80 -14.83
C THR A 132 10.86 21.07 -16.13
N ARG A 133 10.23 22.26 -16.22
CA ARG A 133 9.54 22.69 -17.44
C ARG A 133 10.51 22.71 -18.63
N ALA A 134 11.74 23.20 -18.44
CA ALA A 134 12.76 23.25 -19.50
C ALA A 134 13.18 21.85 -20.00
N GLU A 135 13.24 20.85 -19.11
CA GLU A 135 13.49 19.46 -19.50
C GLU A 135 12.30 18.87 -20.26
N MET A 136 11.07 19.19 -19.84
CA MET A 136 9.85 18.70 -20.48
C MET A 136 9.62 19.31 -21.89
N LEU A 137 10.04 20.54 -22.12
CA LEU A 137 10.04 21.15 -23.47
C LEU A 137 10.94 20.39 -24.45
N LYS A 138 11.90 19.60 -23.97
CA LYS A 138 12.76 18.72 -24.77
C LYS A 138 12.19 17.30 -24.91
N LEU A 139 10.90 17.10 -24.64
CA LEU A 139 10.22 15.78 -24.70
C LEU A 139 10.21 15.16 -26.11
N ASN A 140 10.35 16.01 -27.13
CA ASN A 140 10.51 15.56 -28.52
C ASN A 140 11.88 14.90 -28.79
N GLY A 141 12.86 15.05 -27.88
CA GLY A 141 14.12 14.33 -27.95
C GLY A 141 14.04 12.92 -27.37
N ASP A 142 14.49 11.92 -28.13
CA ASP A 142 14.40 10.49 -27.77
C ASP A 142 14.83 10.16 -26.33
N LYS A 143 15.95 10.74 -25.90
CA LYS A 143 16.49 10.49 -24.55
C LYS A 143 15.55 10.97 -23.45
N MET A 144 14.95 12.15 -23.62
CA MET A 144 14.06 12.71 -22.60
C MET A 144 12.73 11.96 -22.58
N ARG A 145 12.19 11.64 -23.76
CA ARG A 145 10.97 10.81 -23.91
C ARG A 145 11.15 9.46 -23.20
N GLN A 146 12.26 8.76 -23.43
CA GLN A 146 12.56 7.48 -22.78
C GLN A 146 12.67 7.61 -21.25
N ARG A 147 13.29 8.68 -20.75
CA ARG A 147 13.39 8.95 -19.29
C ARG A 147 12.02 9.17 -18.65
N ALA A 148 11.14 9.94 -19.29
CA ALA A 148 9.79 10.21 -18.84
C ALA A 148 8.93 8.93 -18.85
N ILE A 149 8.96 8.16 -19.94
CA ILE A 149 8.30 6.85 -20.06
C ILE A 149 8.77 5.91 -18.94
N GLY A 150 10.08 5.73 -18.78
CA GLY A 150 10.64 4.87 -17.75
C GLY A 150 10.27 5.31 -16.32
N HIS A 151 10.12 6.62 -16.10
CA HIS A 151 9.64 7.13 -14.81
C HIS A 151 8.19 6.73 -14.54
N LEU A 152 7.29 6.90 -15.51
CA LEU A 152 5.87 6.56 -15.38
C LEU A 152 5.64 5.04 -15.28
N LEU A 153 6.39 4.23 -16.04
CA LEU A 153 6.34 2.76 -15.91
C LEU A 153 6.70 2.31 -14.48
N ARG A 154 7.78 2.83 -13.91
CA ARG A 154 8.17 2.53 -12.52
C ARG A 154 7.15 3.01 -11.49
N ARG A 155 6.33 4.00 -11.84
CA ARG A 155 5.21 4.47 -11.01
C ARG A 155 3.94 3.63 -11.20
N GLY A 156 3.93 2.68 -12.15
CA GLY A 156 2.84 1.73 -12.37
C GLY A 156 1.70 2.28 -13.22
N PHE A 157 1.97 3.23 -14.11
CA PHE A 157 1.00 3.67 -15.10
C PHE A 157 0.95 2.71 -16.28
N SER A 158 -0.25 2.50 -16.86
CA SER A 158 -0.43 1.71 -18.07
C SER A 158 0.17 2.43 -19.29
N TRP A 159 0.49 1.64 -20.32
CA TRP A 159 1.03 2.19 -21.56
C TRP A 159 0.09 3.20 -22.24
N SER A 160 -1.24 2.97 -22.17
CA SER A 160 -2.22 3.91 -22.70
C SER A 160 -2.14 5.30 -22.04
N ILE A 161 -2.11 5.34 -20.70
CA ILE A 161 -1.96 6.59 -19.94
C ILE A 161 -0.62 7.27 -20.26
N ILE A 162 0.45 6.48 -20.38
CA ILE A 162 1.78 7.01 -20.70
C ILE A 162 1.80 7.64 -22.08
N ALA A 163 1.26 6.96 -23.10
CA ALA A 163 1.19 7.47 -24.45
C ALA A 163 0.39 8.78 -24.49
N ASP A 164 -0.80 8.78 -23.89
CA ASP A 164 -1.66 9.98 -23.83
C ASP A 164 -0.94 11.19 -23.19
N VAL A 165 -0.19 10.97 -22.12
CA VAL A 165 0.52 12.05 -21.40
C VAL A 165 1.75 12.52 -22.17
N ILE A 166 2.51 11.62 -22.77
CA ILE A 166 3.73 11.94 -23.50
C ILE A 166 3.39 12.65 -24.83
N ASP A 167 2.36 12.18 -25.54
CA ASP A 167 1.96 12.75 -26.84
C ASP A 167 1.24 14.11 -26.67
N SER A 168 0.66 14.39 -25.49
CA SER A 168 0.09 15.69 -25.11
C SER A 168 1.11 16.69 -24.58
N GLY A 169 2.40 16.48 -24.81
CA GLY A 169 3.58 17.11 -24.18
C GLY A 169 3.54 18.62 -23.92
N ASP A 170 2.86 19.38 -24.76
CA ASP A 170 2.75 20.84 -24.64
C ASP A 170 1.81 21.31 -23.49
N ASN A 171 0.94 20.42 -23.00
CA ASN A 171 -0.08 20.74 -21.98
C ASN A 171 0.24 20.23 -20.56
N ILE A 172 1.41 19.60 -20.36
CA ILE A 172 1.76 19.04 -19.03
C ILE A 172 1.91 20.15 -17.98
N PHE A 173 2.35 21.36 -18.36
CA PHE A 173 2.62 22.49 -17.46
C PHE A 173 1.61 23.66 -17.61
N GLY A 174 0.58 23.47 -18.45
CA GLY A 174 -0.51 24.43 -18.59
C GLY A 174 -1.36 24.58 -17.34
#